data_665b0fdae0a9cb5f79e448c8da1d1556
#
_entry.id   665b0fdae0a9cb5f79e448c8da1d1556
#
_cell.length_a   1.000
_cell.length_b   1.000
_cell.length_c   1.000
_cell.angle_alpha   90.00
_cell.angle_beta   90.00
_cell.angle_gamma   90.00
#
_symmetry.space_group_name_H-M   'P 1'
#
loop_
_entity.id
_entity.type
_entity.pdbx_description
1 polymer ?
#
loop_
_entity_poly.entity_id
_entity_poly.type
_entity_poly.pdbx_seq_one_letter_code
_entity_poly.pdbx_strand_id
1 'polypeptide(L)'
;MVLVSALVAMALGAGVTLAFTRNTVSERTASTAPGGSSAITQAVANRQAAAAWIVSQVARSTYVSCDPTMCAAAQSAGYPVGQLVVLQSTAPDPLGGALIIATPAIQSQFGSRLASVYAPLVLASFGSGAGRVDIRYIPPGGTKAFEGQLPADRQARIEGGKQLLTNKRIQPSPTAKGQLLAGQVDPRLLITLSAIAGTLPGKAELELVAFDDSSPGASPDVPLRGAEIGASTPAGLSAVLAFLKAQQTDYAPAGQPVIVKDKSGQQVVTVRYAAPGPLDVGSS
;
A
#
# COMPACT_ATOMS: atom_id res chain seq x y z
N MET A 1 18.73 54.02 3.03
CA MET A 1 18.04 55.29 3.14
C MET A 1 16.65 55.10 2.60
N VAL A 2 15.61 54.95 3.35
CA VAL A 2 14.82 55.79 4.23
C VAL A 2 14.08 54.92 5.22
N LEU A 3 14.16 55.26 6.49
CA LEU A 3 13.35 54.85 7.64
C LEU A 3 12.04 55.64 7.67
N VAL A 4 10.92 55.04 8.12
CA VAL A 4 9.83 55.72 8.89
C VAL A 4 9.06 54.59 9.59
N SER A 5 9.21 54.32 10.84
CA SER A 5 8.69 54.87 12.11
C SER A 5 7.18 54.80 12.28
N ALA A 6 6.76 53.90 13.17
CA ALA A 6 5.88 53.95 14.32
C ALA A 6 4.59 54.78 14.28
N LEU A 7 3.51 54.23 14.85
CA LEU A 7 2.75 54.86 15.94
C LEU A 7 1.83 53.86 16.66
N VAL A 8 1.97 53.85 17.97
CA VAL A 8 1.14 53.19 18.99
C VAL A 8 -0.10 54.07 19.24
N ALA A 9 -1.27 53.49 19.43
CA ALA A 9 -2.39 54.15 20.07
C ALA A 9 -3.05 53.21 21.07
N MET A 10 -2.81 53.49 22.35
CA MET A 10 -3.62 53.01 23.49
C MET A 10 -4.93 53.77 23.52
N ALA A 11 -6.04 53.08 23.76
CA ALA A 11 -7.28 53.67 24.25
C ALA A 11 -7.80 52.85 25.42
N LEU A 12 -7.70 53.46 26.58
CA LEU A 12 -8.39 53.09 27.83
C LEU A 12 -9.87 53.46 27.73
N GLY A 13 -10.78 52.58 28.05
CA GLY A 13 -12.22 52.83 28.16
C GLY A 13 -12.81 52.07 29.33
N ALA A 14 -13.30 52.82 30.29
CA ALA A 14 -13.76 52.49 31.64
C ALA A 14 -15.03 51.62 31.66
N GLY A 15 -15.20 50.92 32.76
CA GLY A 15 -16.19 49.94 33.10
C GLY A 15 -17.65 50.43 33.21
N VAL A 16 -18.53 49.45 33.05
CA VAL A 16 -19.89 49.46 33.63
C VAL A 16 -20.13 48.05 34.19
N THR A 17 -20.17 47.95 35.50
CA THR A 17 -20.62 46.78 36.24
C THR A 17 -22.16 46.76 36.28
N LEU A 18 -22.78 45.84 35.59
CA LEU A 18 -24.18 45.47 35.77
C LEU A 18 -24.25 44.15 36.50
N ALA A 19 -24.68 44.21 37.76
CA ALA A 19 -25.01 43.04 38.55
C ALA A 19 -26.33 42.42 38.05
N PHE A 20 -26.24 41.22 37.48
CA PHE A 20 -27.43 40.39 37.25
C PHE A 20 -27.48 39.24 38.26
N THR A 21 -28.58 39.18 38.96
CA THR A 21 -28.98 38.21 39.94
C THR A 21 -28.93 36.77 39.39
N ARG A 22 -28.28 35.89 40.14
CA ARG A 22 -28.19 34.47 39.89
C ARG A 22 -29.57 33.82 39.97
N ASN A 23 -30.06 33.33 38.82
CA ASN A 23 -31.01 32.24 38.78
C ASN A 23 -30.18 30.97 38.54
N THR A 24 -30.05 30.15 39.59
CA THR A 24 -29.42 28.84 39.52
C THR A 24 -30.37 27.86 38.81
N VAL A 25 -30.32 27.83 37.48
CA VAL A 25 -30.77 26.69 36.72
C VAL A 25 -29.62 25.68 36.73
N SER A 26 -29.86 24.55 37.38
CA SER A 26 -28.95 23.40 37.40
C SER A 26 -28.81 22.86 35.98
N GLU A 27 -27.89 23.44 35.19
CA GLU A 27 -27.46 22.81 33.93
C GLU A 27 -26.73 21.52 34.32
N ARG A 28 -27.41 20.39 34.06
CA ARG A 28 -26.73 19.10 33.89
C ARG A 28 -25.74 19.30 32.76
N THR A 29 -24.49 19.56 33.07
CA THR A 29 -23.37 19.42 32.16
C THR A 29 -23.38 17.98 31.66
N ALA A 30 -23.94 17.76 30.48
CA ALA A 30 -23.67 16.55 29.71
C ALA A 30 -22.16 16.54 29.51
N SER A 31 -21.49 15.66 30.23
CA SER A 31 -20.07 15.37 30.07
C SER A 31 -19.89 14.79 28.65
N THR A 32 -19.63 15.68 27.71
CA THR A 32 -19.21 15.27 26.35
C THR A 32 -17.81 14.71 26.52
N ALA A 33 -17.72 13.38 26.61
CA ALA A 33 -16.45 12.68 26.68
C ALA A 33 -15.59 13.10 25.46
N PRO A 34 -14.36 13.63 25.68
CA PRO A 34 -13.50 14.13 24.58
C PRO A 34 -13.03 13.01 23.61
N GLY A 35 -13.41 11.76 23.83
CA GLY A 35 -12.98 10.62 23.02
C GLY A 35 -13.77 10.38 21.73
N GLY A 36 -14.99 10.87 21.62
CA GLY A 36 -15.87 10.54 20.48
C GLY A 36 -15.45 11.21 19.17
N SER A 37 -15.08 12.48 19.21
CA SER A 37 -14.70 13.21 17.99
C SER A 37 -13.35 12.77 17.43
N SER A 38 -12.39 12.41 18.26
CA SER A 38 -11.09 11.91 17.82
C SER A 38 -11.19 10.53 17.18
N ALA A 39 -12.03 9.64 17.70
CA ALA A 39 -12.26 8.31 17.15
C ALA A 39 -12.93 8.37 15.75
N ILE A 40 -13.91 9.26 15.58
CA ILE A 40 -14.57 9.47 14.28
C ILE A 40 -13.58 10.04 13.25
N THR A 41 -12.80 11.05 13.63
CA THR A 41 -11.78 11.66 12.76
C THR A 41 -10.74 10.61 12.34
N GLN A 42 -10.29 9.77 13.27
CA GLN A 42 -9.34 8.70 12.97
C GLN A 42 -9.93 7.65 12.02
N ALA A 43 -11.19 7.25 12.22
CA ALA A 43 -11.87 6.30 11.34
C ALA A 43 -12.02 6.84 9.91
N VAL A 44 -12.29 8.14 9.75
CA VAL A 44 -12.31 8.81 8.45
C VAL A 44 -10.91 8.81 7.81
N ALA A 45 -9.88 9.17 8.57
CA ALA A 45 -8.50 9.18 8.09
C ALA A 45 -8.04 7.79 7.63
N ASN A 46 -8.33 6.73 8.41
CA ASN A 46 -8.00 5.35 8.04
C ASN A 46 -8.68 4.92 6.74
N ARG A 47 -9.94 5.30 6.55
CA ARG A 47 -10.70 5.00 5.33
C ARG A 47 -10.12 5.73 4.12
N GLN A 48 -9.75 7.01 4.28
CA GLN A 48 -9.11 7.79 3.22
C GLN A 48 -7.74 7.22 2.85
N ALA A 49 -6.93 6.82 3.84
CA ALA A 49 -5.65 6.18 3.61
C ALA A 49 -5.79 4.84 2.87
N ALA A 50 -6.78 4.02 3.25
CA ALA A 50 -7.09 2.76 2.56
C ALA A 50 -7.54 3.02 1.11
N ALA A 51 -8.39 4.02 0.86
CA ALA A 51 -8.83 4.40 -0.48
C ALA A 51 -7.66 4.88 -1.36
N ALA A 52 -6.79 5.73 -0.83
CA ALA A 52 -5.59 6.20 -1.53
C ALA A 52 -4.64 5.04 -1.87
N TRP A 53 -4.47 4.08 -0.96
CA TRP A 53 -3.65 2.90 -1.19
C TRP A 53 -4.23 2.03 -2.32
N ILE A 54 -5.55 1.76 -2.33
CA ILE A 54 -6.22 1.01 -3.40
C ILE A 54 -5.96 1.67 -4.75
N VAL A 55 -6.13 2.98 -4.86
CA VAL A 55 -5.93 3.71 -6.13
C VAL A 55 -4.49 3.64 -6.63
N SER A 56 -3.52 3.68 -5.71
CA SER A 56 -2.09 3.73 -6.05
C SER A 56 -1.41 2.36 -6.18
N GLN A 57 -1.96 1.32 -5.52
CA GLN A 57 -1.29 0.02 -5.39
C GLN A 57 -2.03 -1.13 -6.07
N VAL A 58 -3.30 -0.96 -6.44
CA VAL A 58 -4.11 -2.03 -7.02
C VAL A 58 -4.33 -1.77 -8.52
N ALA A 59 -4.23 -2.83 -9.32
CA ALA A 59 -4.52 -2.73 -10.76
C ALA A 59 -5.97 -2.27 -10.96
N ARG A 60 -6.18 -1.32 -11.88
CA ARG A 60 -7.51 -0.72 -12.12
C ARG A 60 -8.54 -1.71 -12.68
N SER A 61 -8.10 -2.88 -13.12
CA SER A 61 -8.95 -3.99 -13.58
C SER A 61 -9.39 -4.94 -12.46
N THR A 62 -8.83 -4.80 -11.25
CA THR A 62 -9.12 -5.68 -10.12
C THR A 62 -10.47 -5.35 -9.48
N TYR A 63 -11.31 -6.37 -9.27
CA TYR A 63 -12.55 -6.21 -8.51
C TYR A 63 -12.26 -6.14 -7.01
N VAL A 64 -12.83 -5.13 -6.35
CA VAL A 64 -12.63 -4.85 -4.93
C VAL A 64 -13.97 -4.80 -4.21
N SER A 65 -14.18 -5.71 -3.26
CA SER A 65 -15.36 -5.75 -2.40
C SER A 65 -15.22 -4.75 -1.24
N CYS A 66 -16.27 -3.99 -0.94
CA CYS A 66 -16.29 -2.99 0.13
C CYS A 66 -17.70 -2.72 0.62
N ASP A 67 -17.87 -2.22 1.86
CA ASP A 67 -19.15 -1.67 2.29
C ASP A 67 -19.49 -0.37 1.54
N PRO A 68 -20.77 0.07 1.54
CA PRO A 68 -21.20 1.23 0.75
C PRO A 68 -20.37 2.50 1.01
N THR A 69 -20.03 2.78 2.28
CA THR A 69 -19.29 3.98 2.65
C THR A 69 -17.83 3.91 2.17
N MET A 70 -17.22 2.74 2.26
CA MET A 70 -15.84 2.52 1.79
C MET A 70 -15.76 2.51 0.27
N CYS A 71 -16.73 1.91 -0.41
CA CYS A 71 -16.83 1.96 -1.88
C CYS A 71 -16.95 3.40 -2.39
N ALA A 72 -17.79 4.23 -1.73
CA ALA A 72 -17.89 5.66 -2.05
C ALA A 72 -16.55 6.41 -1.83
N ALA A 73 -15.80 6.08 -0.77
CA ALA A 73 -14.48 6.67 -0.54
C ALA A 73 -13.46 6.24 -1.60
N ALA A 74 -13.43 4.97 -2.00
CA ALA A 74 -12.56 4.46 -3.07
C ALA A 74 -12.89 5.11 -4.42
N GLN A 75 -14.17 5.23 -4.76
CA GLN A 75 -14.63 5.93 -5.96
C GLN A 75 -14.22 7.40 -5.95
N SER A 76 -14.42 8.10 -4.83
CA SER A 76 -14.03 9.52 -4.67
C SER A 76 -12.52 9.72 -4.78
N ALA A 77 -11.72 8.73 -4.37
CA ALA A 77 -10.27 8.72 -4.55
C ALA A 77 -9.85 8.41 -6.01
N GLY A 78 -10.76 7.99 -6.89
CA GLY A 78 -10.51 7.74 -8.31
C GLY A 78 -10.40 6.27 -8.71
N TYR A 79 -10.84 5.32 -7.87
CA TYR A 79 -10.93 3.92 -8.28
C TYR A 79 -12.13 3.71 -9.21
N PRO A 80 -12.04 2.88 -10.28
CA PRO A 80 -13.12 2.71 -11.24
C PRO A 80 -14.37 2.11 -10.58
N VAL A 81 -15.52 2.77 -10.74
CA VAL A 81 -16.79 2.34 -10.13
C VAL A 81 -17.21 0.94 -10.57
N GLY A 82 -16.98 0.58 -11.85
CA GLY A 82 -17.29 -0.75 -12.40
C GLY A 82 -16.47 -1.89 -11.81
N GLN A 83 -15.42 -1.60 -11.04
CA GLN A 83 -14.58 -2.57 -10.34
C GLN A 83 -14.88 -2.62 -8.83
N LEU A 84 -15.87 -1.87 -8.35
CA LEU A 84 -16.28 -1.90 -6.95
C LEU A 84 -17.50 -2.80 -6.76
N VAL A 85 -17.36 -3.80 -5.90
CA VAL A 85 -18.43 -4.72 -5.49
C VAL A 85 -18.95 -4.28 -4.13
N VAL A 86 -20.14 -3.66 -4.14
CA VAL A 86 -20.76 -3.14 -2.90
C VAL A 86 -21.39 -4.27 -2.11
N LEU A 87 -20.85 -4.58 -0.94
CA LEU A 87 -21.36 -5.58 -0.01
C LEU A 87 -22.45 -4.96 0.88
N GLN A 88 -23.65 -5.49 0.77
CA GLN A 88 -24.75 -5.16 1.68
C GLN A 88 -24.57 -5.87 3.03
N SER A 89 -25.15 -5.33 4.10
CA SER A 89 -25.07 -5.93 5.44
C SER A 89 -25.66 -7.34 5.53
N THR A 90 -26.48 -7.74 4.55
CA THR A 90 -27.09 -9.06 4.42
C THR A 90 -26.33 -9.98 3.47
N ALA A 91 -25.22 -9.56 2.89
CA ALA A 91 -24.43 -10.39 1.99
C ALA A 91 -23.94 -11.66 2.73
N PRO A 92 -24.14 -12.86 2.16
CA PRO A 92 -23.78 -14.13 2.81
C PRO A 92 -22.27 -14.37 2.85
N ASP A 93 -21.55 -13.83 1.88
CA ASP A 93 -20.11 -13.93 1.71
C ASP A 93 -19.54 -12.68 1.00
N PRO A 94 -18.22 -12.48 0.99
CA PRO A 94 -17.56 -11.36 0.33
C PRO A 94 -16.99 -11.70 -1.06
N LEU A 95 -17.37 -12.81 -1.68
CA LEU A 95 -16.65 -13.43 -2.82
C LEU A 95 -16.85 -12.74 -4.18
N GLY A 96 -17.32 -11.49 -4.20
CA GLY A 96 -17.53 -10.74 -5.44
C GLY A 96 -16.27 -10.12 -6.05
N GLY A 97 -15.16 -10.05 -5.32
CA GLY A 97 -13.90 -9.42 -5.75
C GLY A 97 -12.68 -10.27 -5.47
N ALA A 98 -11.54 -9.90 -6.06
CA ALA A 98 -10.23 -10.47 -5.72
C ALA A 98 -9.65 -9.89 -4.41
N LEU A 99 -10.11 -8.70 -4.05
CA LEU A 99 -9.76 -8.02 -2.81
C LEU A 99 -11.00 -7.63 -2.02
N ILE A 100 -10.85 -7.51 -0.69
CA ILE A 100 -11.86 -6.92 0.17
C ILE A 100 -11.23 -5.84 1.05
N ILE A 101 -11.93 -4.70 1.16
CA ILE A 101 -11.59 -3.67 2.14
C ILE A 101 -12.39 -3.95 3.42
N ALA A 102 -11.71 -4.58 4.36
CA ALA A 102 -12.29 -5.02 5.63
C ALA A 102 -12.35 -3.87 6.64
N THR A 103 -13.36 -3.04 6.53
CA THR A 103 -13.72 -2.03 7.53
C THR A 103 -14.26 -2.69 8.80
N PRO A 104 -14.42 -1.96 9.92
CA PRO A 104 -15.08 -2.49 11.11
C PRO A 104 -16.46 -3.11 10.85
N ALA A 105 -17.24 -2.55 9.90
CA ALA A 105 -18.54 -3.09 9.51
C ALA A 105 -18.40 -4.48 8.88
N ILE A 106 -17.51 -4.63 7.91
CA ILE A 106 -17.20 -5.90 7.25
C ILE A 106 -16.60 -6.92 8.24
N GLN A 107 -15.67 -6.48 9.11
CA GLN A 107 -15.10 -7.33 10.15
C GLN A 107 -16.17 -7.84 11.14
N SER A 108 -17.13 -6.98 11.50
CA SER A 108 -18.25 -7.38 12.36
C SER A 108 -19.22 -8.34 11.65
N GLN A 109 -19.50 -8.12 10.36
CA GLN A 109 -20.41 -8.94 9.56
C GLN A 109 -19.91 -10.37 9.38
N PHE A 110 -18.63 -10.54 9.04
CA PHE A 110 -18.06 -11.87 8.74
C PHE A 110 -17.29 -12.48 9.91
N GLY A 111 -16.95 -11.70 10.93
CA GLY A 111 -16.21 -12.15 12.12
C GLY A 111 -14.90 -12.85 11.77
N SER A 112 -14.58 -13.91 12.49
CA SER A 112 -13.38 -14.73 12.26
C SER A 112 -13.36 -15.41 10.88
N ARG A 113 -14.53 -15.66 10.27
CA ARG A 113 -14.64 -16.27 8.94
C ARG A 113 -13.97 -15.43 7.85
N LEU A 114 -13.88 -14.10 8.04
CA LEU A 114 -13.20 -13.25 7.08
C LEU A 114 -11.75 -13.70 6.84
N ALA A 115 -11.03 -14.01 7.91
CA ALA A 115 -9.65 -14.48 7.82
C ALA A 115 -9.55 -16.00 7.55
N SER A 116 -10.36 -16.81 8.25
CA SER A 116 -10.22 -18.27 8.20
C SER A 116 -10.88 -18.94 7.01
N VAL A 117 -11.79 -18.26 6.30
CA VAL A 117 -12.55 -18.85 5.18
C VAL A 117 -12.37 -18.08 3.88
N TYR A 118 -12.37 -16.75 3.93
CA TYR A 118 -12.51 -15.94 2.72
C TYR A 118 -11.24 -15.21 2.30
N ALA A 119 -10.58 -14.50 3.22
CA ALA A 119 -9.52 -13.55 2.89
C ALA A 119 -8.39 -13.60 3.92
N PRO A 120 -7.53 -14.64 3.90
CA PRO A 120 -6.51 -14.88 4.92
C PRO A 120 -5.39 -13.84 4.91
N LEU A 121 -4.97 -13.37 3.74
CA LEU A 121 -3.78 -12.56 3.56
C LEU A 121 -4.09 -11.06 3.65
N VAL A 122 -3.45 -10.35 4.59
CA VAL A 122 -3.52 -8.89 4.71
C VAL A 122 -2.46 -8.27 3.81
N LEU A 123 -2.88 -7.49 2.82
CA LEU A 123 -2.00 -6.75 1.90
C LEU A 123 -1.60 -5.39 2.45
N ALA A 124 -2.49 -4.75 3.21
CA ALA A 124 -2.23 -3.49 3.90
C ALA A 124 -3.19 -3.31 5.07
N SER A 125 -2.79 -2.50 6.06
CA SER A 125 -3.58 -2.23 7.26
C SER A 125 -3.45 -0.77 7.67
N PHE A 126 -4.57 -0.11 7.97
CA PHE A 126 -4.63 1.31 8.30
C PHE A 126 -5.29 1.51 9.66
N GLY A 127 -4.57 2.19 10.56
CA GLY A 127 -5.01 2.41 11.93
C GLY A 127 -4.88 1.17 12.81
N SER A 128 -5.53 1.21 13.96
CA SER A 128 -5.49 0.16 14.99
C SER A 128 -6.81 0.04 15.74
N GLY A 129 -6.97 -1.04 16.52
CA GLY A 129 -8.15 -1.28 17.34
C GLY A 129 -9.45 -1.34 16.54
N ALA A 130 -10.53 -0.81 17.11
CA ALA A 130 -11.87 -0.86 16.53
C ALA A 130 -12.05 -0.03 15.25
N GLY A 131 -11.12 0.91 14.94
CA GLY A 131 -11.15 1.72 13.71
C GLY A 131 -10.23 1.22 12.60
N ARG A 132 -9.63 0.05 12.75
CA ARG A 132 -8.69 -0.53 11.78
C ARG A 132 -9.41 -0.91 10.50
N VAL A 133 -8.77 -0.63 9.36
CA VAL A 133 -9.19 -1.03 8.02
C VAL A 133 -8.09 -1.89 7.39
N ASP A 134 -8.42 -3.12 7.01
CA ASP A 134 -7.50 -4.03 6.32
C ASP A 134 -7.88 -4.17 4.86
N ILE A 135 -6.89 -4.22 3.98
CA ILE A 135 -7.07 -4.67 2.61
C ILE A 135 -6.57 -6.10 2.54
N ARG A 136 -7.48 -7.02 2.16
CA ARG A 136 -7.20 -8.45 2.22
C ARG A 136 -7.43 -9.10 0.86
N TYR A 137 -6.63 -10.11 0.57
CA TYR A 137 -6.73 -10.92 -0.65
C TYR A 137 -7.75 -12.04 -0.47
N ILE A 138 -8.63 -12.21 -1.47
CA ILE A 138 -9.59 -13.30 -1.58
C ILE A 138 -9.04 -14.30 -2.60
N PRO A 139 -8.46 -15.41 -2.16
CA PRO A 139 -7.90 -16.40 -3.08
C PRO A 139 -9.00 -17.17 -3.82
N PRO A 140 -8.88 -17.38 -5.14
CA PRO A 140 -9.90 -18.06 -5.95
C PRO A 140 -10.21 -19.49 -5.48
N GLY A 141 -9.20 -20.21 -4.96
CA GLY A 141 -9.35 -21.56 -4.43
C GLY A 141 -9.79 -21.65 -2.96
N GLY A 142 -10.05 -20.49 -2.31
CA GLY A 142 -10.36 -20.39 -0.90
C GLY A 142 -9.13 -20.50 0.02
N THR A 143 -9.33 -20.16 1.29
CA THR A 143 -8.23 -20.06 2.27
C THR A 143 -7.42 -21.32 2.43
N LYS A 144 -8.07 -22.49 2.52
CA LYS A 144 -7.36 -23.76 2.77
C LYS A 144 -6.43 -24.16 1.62
N ALA A 145 -6.86 -23.98 0.37
CA ALA A 145 -6.02 -24.26 -0.80
C ALA A 145 -4.85 -23.27 -0.85
N PHE A 146 -5.12 -21.99 -0.64
CA PHE A 146 -4.14 -20.94 -0.60
C PHE A 146 -3.05 -21.20 0.46
N GLU A 147 -3.43 -21.45 1.71
CA GLU A 147 -2.49 -21.74 2.79
C GLU A 147 -1.65 -23.01 2.52
N GLY A 148 -2.26 -24.00 1.89
CA GLY A 148 -1.57 -25.23 1.48
C GLY A 148 -0.51 -24.99 0.40
N GLN A 149 -0.66 -23.97 -0.45
CA GLN A 149 0.27 -23.62 -1.53
C GLN A 149 1.42 -22.69 -1.08
N LEU A 150 1.21 -21.87 -0.05
CA LEU A 150 2.20 -20.88 0.39
C LEU A 150 3.64 -21.42 0.55
N PRO A 151 3.87 -22.60 1.14
CA PRO A 151 5.25 -23.13 1.27
C PRO A 151 5.88 -23.44 -0.09
N ALA A 152 5.12 -24.01 -1.03
CA ALA A 152 5.61 -24.33 -2.38
C ALA A 152 5.92 -23.04 -3.17
N ASP A 153 5.02 -22.05 -3.11
CA ASP A 153 5.20 -20.76 -3.76
C ASP A 153 6.45 -20.03 -3.22
N ARG A 154 6.64 -20.04 -1.90
CA ARG A 154 7.84 -19.49 -1.30
C ARG A 154 9.10 -20.20 -1.74
N GLN A 155 9.07 -21.54 -1.81
CA GLN A 155 10.20 -22.33 -2.29
C GLN A 155 10.54 -22.01 -3.76
N ALA A 156 9.52 -21.85 -4.61
CA ALA A 156 9.71 -21.44 -6.01
C ALA A 156 10.38 -20.06 -6.11
N ARG A 157 9.99 -19.10 -5.27
CA ARG A 157 10.65 -17.77 -5.20
C ARG A 157 12.09 -17.86 -4.71
N ILE A 158 12.40 -18.74 -3.75
CA ILE A 158 13.78 -19.00 -3.29
C ILE A 158 14.63 -19.54 -4.45
N GLU A 159 14.14 -20.51 -5.19
CA GLU A 159 14.87 -21.07 -6.33
C GLU A 159 15.05 -20.04 -7.45
N GLY A 160 14.02 -19.26 -7.79
CA GLY A 160 14.14 -18.16 -8.72
C GLY A 160 15.16 -17.09 -8.27
N GLY A 161 15.18 -16.75 -6.99
CA GLY A 161 16.19 -15.86 -6.40
C GLY A 161 17.61 -16.41 -6.49
N LYS A 162 17.82 -17.68 -6.18
CA LYS A 162 19.11 -18.36 -6.35
C LYS A 162 19.56 -18.35 -7.81
N GLN A 163 18.67 -18.68 -8.73
CA GLN A 163 18.96 -18.66 -10.17
C GLN A 163 19.35 -17.27 -10.64
N LEU A 164 18.62 -16.22 -10.21
CA LEU A 164 18.93 -14.84 -10.54
C LEU A 164 20.36 -14.48 -10.07
N LEU A 165 20.76 -14.92 -8.88
CA LEU A 165 22.08 -14.69 -8.31
C LEU A 165 23.24 -15.41 -9.02
N THR A 166 22.97 -16.39 -9.89
CA THR A 166 24.02 -17.01 -10.73
C THR A 166 24.44 -16.13 -11.91
N ASN A 167 23.61 -15.13 -12.25
CA ASN A 167 23.91 -14.20 -13.35
C ASN A 167 24.96 -13.19 -12.90
N LYS A 168 26.16 -13.29 -13.49
CA LYS A 168 27.32 -12.42 -13.19
C LYS A 168 27.08 -10.92 -13.47
N ARG A 169 26.05 -10.60 -14.25
CA ARG A 169 25.65 -9.21 -14.53
C ARG A 169 24.75 -8.60 -13.45
N ILE A 170 24.45 -9.35 -12.41
CA ILE A 170 23.60 -8.89 -11.29
C ILE A 170 24.45 -8.78 -10.04
N GLN A 171 24.54 -7.58 -9.50
CA GLN A 171 25.28 -7.23 -8.28
C GLN A 171 24.28 -6.83 -7.19
N PRO A 172 23.87 -7.76 -6.32
CA PRO A 172 22.93 -7.45 -5.26
C PRO A 172 23.65 -6.85 -4.05
N SER A 173 23.04 -5.88 -3.40
CA SER A 173 23.40 -5.47 -2.04
C SER A 173 23.24 -6.67 -1.06
N PRO A 174 23.85 -6.64 0.10
CA PRO A 174 23.63 -7.67 1.13
C PRO A 174 22.14 -7.83 1.50
N THR A 175 21.41 -6.73 1.58
CA THR A 175 19.96 -6.73 1.87
C THR A 175 19.18 -7.40 0.75
N ALA A 176 19.36 -6.97 -0.50
CA ALA A 176 18.68 -7.55 -1.67
C ALA A 176 18.99 -9.05 -1.81
N LYS A 177 20.25 -9.46 -1.59
CA LYS A 177 20.66 -10.87 -1.59
C LYS A 177 19.90 -11.67 -0.53
N GLY A 178 19.82 -11.15 0.69
CA GLY A 178 19.08 -11.80 1.78
C GLY A 178 17.60 -11.98 1.45
N GLN A 179 16.95 -10.94 0.88
CA GLN A 179 15.54 -10.96 0.47
C GLN A 179 15.28 -11.99 -0.65
N LEU A 180 16.17 -12.08 -1.64
CA LEU A 180 16.09 -13.09 -2.71
C LEU A 180 16.19 -14.51 -2.14
N LEU A 181 17.18 -14.78 -1.29
CA LEU A 181 17.39 -16.10 -0.68
C LEU A 181 16.28 -16.48 0.31
N ALA A 182 15.57 -15.52 0.88
CA ALA A 182 14.44 -15.74 1.77
C ALA A 182 13.09 -15.95 1.01
N GLY A 183 13.09 -15.83 -0.33
CA GLY A 183 11.88 -15.94 -1.14
C GLY A 183 10.86 -14.82 -0.88
N GLN A 184 11.34 -13.64 -0.49
CA GLN A 184 10.49 -12.48 -0.17
C GLN A 184 10.10 -11.66 -1.41
N VAL A 185 10.76 -11.87 -2.56
CA VAL A 185 10.62 -11.01 -3.74
C VAL A 185 9.49 -11.51 -4.63
N ASP A 186 8.68 -10.57 -5.14
CA ASP A 186 7.59 -10.83 -6.09
C ASP A 186 8.12 -11.55 -7.34
N PRO A 187 7.48 -12.63 -7.81
CA PRO A 187 7.90 -13.39 -8.99
C PRO A 187 8.09 -12.52 -10.24
N ARG A 188 7.25 -11.50 -10.44
CA ARG A 188 7.37 -10.57 -11.58
C ARG A 188 8.69 -9.81 -11.55
N LEU A 189 9.17 -9.42 -10.35
CA LEU A 189 10.49 -8.80 -10.21
C LEU A 189 11.61 -9.76 -10.59
N LEU A 190 11.55 -11.04 -10.16
CA LEU A 190 12.57 -12.04 -10.51
C LEU A 190 12.71 -12.21 -12.03
N ILE A 191 11.58 -12.35 -12.72
CA ILE A 191 11.52 -12.50 -14.19
C ILE A 191 12.02 -11.22 -14.87
N THR A 192 11.51 -10.06 -14.46
CA THR A 192 11.89 -8.76 -15.03
C THR A 192 13.38 -8.46 -14.88
N LEU A 193 13.95 -8.71 -13.69
CA LEU A 193 15.38 -8.49 -13.44
C LEU A 193 16.26 -9.41 -14.27
N SER A 194 15.84 -10.67 -14.45
CA SER A 194 16.53 -11.63 -15.32
C SER A 194 16.54 -11.13 -16.79
N ALA A 195 15.38 -10.65 -17.27
CA ALA A 195 15.24 -10.14 -18.63
C ALA A 195 16.08 -8.85 -18.85
N ILE A 196 16.02 -7.89 -17.89
CA ILE A 196 16.84 -6.68 -17.94
C ILE A 196 18.33 -7.03 -18.02
N ALA A 197 18.81 -7.92 -17.15
CA ALA A 197 20.22 -8.32 -17.14
C ALA A 197 20.68 -8.90 -18.48
N GLY A 198 19.78 -9.60 -19.19
CA GLY A 198 20.03 -10.12 -20.56
C GLY A 198 20.15 -9.04 -21.63
N THR A 199 19.50 -7.88 -21.43
CA THR A 199 19.40 -6.80 -22.46
C THR A 199 20.30 -5.60 -22.18
N LEU A 200 20.99 -5.54 -21.03
CA LEU A 200 21.89 -4.44 -20.71
C LEU A 200 22.98 -4.23 -21.77
N PRO A 201 23.33 -2.98 -22.11
CA PRO A 201 24.35 -2.68 -23.12
C PRO A 201 25.76 -3.02 -22.63
N GLY A 202 26.59 -3.55 -23.50
CA GLY A 202 28.02 -3.77 -23.28
C GLY A 202 28.31 -4.61 -22.02
N LYS A 203 29.15 -4.06 -21.14
CA LYS A 203 29.54 -4.67 -19.87
C LYS A 203 28.76 -4.08 -18.67
N ALA A 204 27.67 -3.37 -18.90
CA ALA A 204 26.87 -2.82 -17.79
C ALA A 204 26.34 -3.94 -16.91
N GLU A 205 26.38 -3.71 -15.60
CA GLU A 205 25.87 -4.60 -14.56
C GLU A 205 24.65 -3.97 -13.89
N LEU A 206 23.74 -4.80 -13.44
CA LEU A 206 22.54 -4.42 -12.71
C LEU A 206 22.87 -4.40 -11.21
N GLU A 207 22.63 -3.30 -10.56
CA GLU A 207 22.84 -3.14 -9.12
C GLU A 207 21.50 -3.20 -8.40
N LEU A 208 21.26 -4.26 -7.61
CA LEU A 208 20.04 -4.40 -6.83
C LEU A 208 20.26 -3.81 -5.44
N VAL A 209 19.63 -2.65 -5.19
CA VAL A 209 19.83 -1.92 -3.93
C VAL A 209 18.95 -2.50 -2.83
N ALA A 210 17.62 -2.56 -3.06
CA ALA A 210 16.66 -3.09 -2.12
C ALA A 210 15.37 -3.52 -2.81
N PHE A 211 14.65 -4.44 -2.16
CA PHE A 211 13.25 -4.72 -2.46
C PHE A 211 12.39 -4.19 -1.32
N ASP A 212 11.22 -3.64 -1.64
CA ASP A 212 10.29 -3.11 -0.65
C ASP A 212 8.83 -3.46 -0.96
N ASP A 213 8.01 -3.40 0.06
CA ASP A 213 6.58 -3.20 -0.07
C ASP A 213 6.19 -2.08 0.90
N SER A 214 5.85 -0.92 0.38
CA SER A 214 5.44 0.24 1.18
C SER A 214 4.05 0.08 1.81
N SER A 215 3.47 -1.12 1.79
CA SER A 215 2.16 -1.39 2.37
C SER A 215 2.24 -1.47 3.88
N PRO A 216 1.58 -0.56 4.62
CA PRO A 216 1.62 -0.59 6.07
C PRO A 216 0.91 -1.85 6.59
N GLY A 217 1.52 -2.53 7.57
CA GLY A 217 0.91 -3.67 8.26
C GLY A 217 0.58 -4.88 7.38
N ALA A 218 1.27 -5.03 6.25
CA ALA A 218 1.15 -6.22 5.39
C ALA A 218 1.58 -7.50 6.12
N SER A 219 0.97 -8.62 5.78
CA SER A 219 1.37 -9.94 6.27
C SER A 219 2.78 -10.28 5.79
N PRO A 220 3.57 -11.05 6.57
CA PRO A 220 4.94 -11.45 6.19
C PRO A 220 5.01 -12.29 4.91
N ASP A 221 3.91 -12.94 4.54
CA ASP A 221 3.81 -13.76 3.33
C ASP A 221 3.53 -12.97 2.06
N VAL A 222 3.26 -11.65 2.18
CA VAL A 222 3.12 -10.77 1.01
C VAL A 222 4.49 -10.54 0.39
N PRO A 223 4.70 -10.90 -0.89
CA PRO A 223 5.96 -10.65 -1.57
C PRO A 223 6.25 -9.16 -1.73
N LEU A 224 7.52 -8.78 -1.67
CA LEU A 224 8.02 -7.43 -1.90
C LEU A 224 7.86 -7.09 -3.39
N ARG A 225 6.98 -6.13 -3.70
CA ARG A 225 6.55 -5.77 -5.06
C ARG A 225 7.29 -4.59 -5.65
N GLY A 226 8.10 -3.91 -4.86
CA GLY A 226 8.93 -2.78 -5.25
C GLY A 226 10.40 -3.13 -5.31
N ALA A 227 11.15 -2.42 -6.15
CA ALA A 227 12.60 -2.54 -6.24
C ALA A 227 13.26 -1.18 -6.54
N GLU A 228 14.44 -0.99 -5.96
CA GLU A 228 15.39 0.06 -6.32
C GLU A 228 16.54 -0.58 -7.11
N ILE A 229 16.67 -0.19 -8.38
CA ILE A 229 17.55 -0.81 -9.36
C ILE A 229 18.53 0.23 -9.87
N GLY A 230 19.80 0.06 -9.56
CA GLY A 230 20.91 0.81 -10.16
C GLY A 230 21.50 0.10 -11.38
N ALA A 231 22.46 0.75 -11.99
CA ALA A 231 23.32 0.16 -13.01
C ALA A 231 24.72 0.77 -12.93
N SER A 232 25.75 -0.03 -13.23
CA SER A 232 27.14 0.39 -13.18
C SER A 232 27.52 1.48 -14.20
N THR A 233 26.62 1.78 -15.14
CA THR A 233 26.81 2.85 -16.15
C THR A 233 25.52 3.65 -16.39
N PRO A 234 25.62 4.95 -16.78
CA PRO A 234 24.43 5.76 -17.12
C PRO A 234 23.62 5.16 -18.29
N ALA A 235 24.28 4.57 -19.28
CA ALA A 235 23.62 3.90 -20.40
C ALA A 235 22.83 2.66 -19.91
N GLY A 236 23.39 1.89 -18.96
CA GLY A 236 22.71 0.79 -18.31
C GLY A 236 21.47 1.25 -17.57
N LEU A 237 21.56 2.33 -16.78
CA LEU A 237 20.42 2.88 -16.04
C LEU A 237 19.30 3.34 -16.99
N SER A 238 19.66 4.00 -18.10
CA SER A 238 18.69 4.39 -19.13
C SER A 238 18.02 3.18 -19.79
N ALA A 239 18.76 2.10 -20.02
CA ALA A 239 18.24 0.85 -20.57
C ALA A 239 17.25 0.18 -19.57
N VAL A 240 17.57 0.15 -18.27
CA VAL A 240 16.65 -0.33 -17.21
C VAL A 240 15.33 0.44 -17.27
N LEU A 241 15.41 1.78 -17.27
CA LEU A 241 14.22 2.63 -17.32
C LEU A 241 13.38 2.38 -18.58
N ALA A 242 14.04 2.30 -19.76
CA ALA A 242 13.35 2.06 -21.02
C ALA A 242 12.68 0.68 -21.05
N PHE A 243 13.36 -0.36 -20.55
CA PHE A 243 12.80 -1.70 -20.44
C PHE A 243 11.54 -1.72 -19.58
N LEU A 244 11.59 -1.13 -18.37
CA LEU A 244 10.47 -1.10 -17.46
C LEU A 244 9.26 -0.31 -18.01
N LYS A 245 9.51 0.79 -18.74
CA LYS A 245 8.45 1.56 -19.40
C LYS A 245 7.78 0.83 -20.55
N ALA A 246 8.47 -0.10 -21.17
CA ALA A 246 7.96 -0.90 -22.30
C ALA A 246 7.12 -2.10 -21.86
N GLN A 247 7.11 -2.43 -20.54
CA GLN A 247 6.35 -3.56 -20.01
C GLN A 247 4.85 -3.33 -20.13
N GLN A 248 4.11 -4.42 -20.40
CA GLN A 248 2.65 -4.40 -20.60
C GLN A 248 2.00 -5.52 -19.75
N THR A 249 0.68 -5.47 -19.66
CA THR A 249 -0.16 -6.46 -18.97
C THR A 249 0.29 -6.68 -17.51
N ASP A 250 0.48 -7.90 -17.08
CA ASP A 250 0.81 -8.28 -15.71
C ASP A 250 2.22 -7.82 -15.25
N TYR A 251 3.08 -7.52 -16.22
CA TYR A 251 4.42 -6.98 -15.99
C TYR A 251 4.49 -5.45 -16.06
N ALA A 252 3.37 -4.78 -16.35
CA ALA A 252 3.34 -3.32 -16.32
C ALA A 252 3.49 -2.83 -14.87
N PRO A 253 4.41 -1.90 -14.60
CA PRO A 253 4.51 -1.26 -13.29
C PRO A 253 3.21 -0.56 -12.87
N ALA A 254 2.89 -0.57 -11.57
CA ALA A 254 1.71 0.09 -11.01
C ALA A 254 1.73 1.63 -11.17
N GLY A 255 2.87 2.20 -11.47
CA GLY A 255 3.09 3.62 -11.75
C GLY A 255 4.23 3.79 -12.74
N GLN A 256 4.55 5.02 -13.09
CA GLN A 256 5.66 5.30 -14.00
C GLN A 256 7.00 5.00 -13.30
N PRO A 257 7.86 4.12 -13.85
CA PRO A 257 9.23 3.97 -13.38
C PRO A 257 9.98 5.30 -13.53
N VAL A 258 10.69 5.71 -12.49
CA VAL A 258 11.42 6.98 -12.45
C VAL A 258 12.83 6.80 -11.92
N ILE A 259 13.75 7.64 -12.36
CA ILE A 259 15.09 7.73 -11.79
C ILE A 259 15.02 8.68 -10.59
N VAL A 260 15.46 8.19 -9.44
CA VAL A 260 15.58 8.95 -8.20
C VAL A 260 17.00 8.79 -7.64
N LYS A 261 17.34 9.56 -6.61
CA LYS A 261 18.53 9.30 -5.79
C LYS A 261 18.12 8.48 -4.59
N ASP A 262 18.84 7.40 -4.35
CA ASP A 262 18.69 6.61 -3.12
C ASP A 262 19.28 7.36 -1.91
N LYS A 263 19.27 6.72 -0.73
CA LYS A 263 19.80 7.28 0.52
C LYS A 263 21.31 7.54 0.49
N SER A 264 22.05 6.89 -0.42
CA SER A 264 23.49 7.09 -0.63
C SER A 264 23.79 8.21 -1.63
N GLY A 265 22.75 8.74 -2.34
CA GLY A 265 22.89 9.70 -3.41
C GLY A 265 23.10 9.07 -4.79
N GLN A 266 23.11 7.74 -4.89
CA GLN A 266 23.22 7.00 -6.16
C GLN A 266 21.92 7.11 -6.95
N GLN A 267 22.02 7.23 -8.27
CA GLN A 267 20.86 7.19 -9.16
C GLN A 267 20.35 5.75 -9.31
N VAL A 268 19.07 5.54 -9.02
CA VAL A 268 18.38 4.28 -9.16
C VAL A 268 17.04 4.46 -9.87
N VAL A 269 16.59 3.43 -10.59
CA VAL A 269 15.22 3.35 -11.09
C VAL A 269 14.36 2.68 -10.01
N THR A 270 13.29 3.34 -9.60
CA THR A 270 12.28 2.71 -8.76
C THR A 270 11.17 2.12 -9.62
N VAL A 271 10.79 0.90 -9.29
CA VAL A 271 9.68 0.18 -9.92
C VAL A 271 8.82 -0.47 -8.84
N ARG A 272 7.51 -0.56 -9.10
CA ARG A 272 6.57 -1.26 -8.23
C ARG A 272 5.50 -1.94 -9.06
N TYR A 273 5.14 -3.17 -8.70
CA TYR A 273 4.03 -3.89 -9.32
C TYR A 273 2.73 -3.76 -8.52
N ALA A 274 1.61 -3.86 -9.22
CA ALA A 274 0.30 -3.77 -8.59
C ALA A 274 0.00 -4.97 -7.67
N ALA A 275 -0.80 -4.73 -6.63
CA ALA A 275 -1.40 -5.75 -5.79
C ALA A 275 -2.76 -6.22 -6.38
N PRO A 276 -3.17 -7.45 -6.12
CA PRO A 276 -2.36 -8.56 -5.61
C PRO A 276 -1.31 -9.00 -6.63
N GLY A 277 -0.17 -9.49 -6.16
CA GLY A 277 0.82 -10.13 -7.02
C GLY A 277 0.58 -11.63 -7.10
N PRO A 278 1.08 -12.33 -8.14
CA PRO A 278 1.18 -13.77 -8.12
C PRO A 278 2.08 -14.21 -6.96
N LEU A 279 1.82 -15.37 -6.38
CA LEU A 279 2.62 -15.91 -5.29
C LEU A 279 3.66 -16.89 -5.77
N ASP A 280 3.42 -17.54 -6.91
CA ASP A 280 4.34 -18.46 -7.56
C ASP A 280 5.02 -17.85 -8.81
N VAL A 281 6.07 -18.50 -9.30
CA VAL A 281 6.83 -18.09 -10.49
C VAL A 281 6.19 -18.64 -11.77
N GLY A 282 5.17 -19.46 -11.68
CA GLY A 282 4.61 -20.24 -12.80
C GLY A 282 3.15 -19.98 -13.16
N SER A 283 2.42 -19.18 -12.37
CA SER A 283 1.01 -18.87 -12.63
C SER A 283 0.87 -17.59 -13.47
N SER A 284 1.20 -17.67 -14.72
CA SER A 284 0.85 -16.65 -15.71
C SER A 284 -0.06 -17.21 -16.78
#